data_e94e66086dab33deca0cde80d65e4f1c
#
_entry.id   e94e66086dab33deca0cde80d65e4f1c
#
_cell.length_a   1.000
_cell.length_b   1.000
_cell.length_c   1.000
_cell.angle_alpha   90.00
_cell.angle_beta   90.00
_cell.angle_gamma   90.00
#
_symmetry.space_group_name_H-M   'P 1'
#
loop_
_entity.id
_entity.type
_entity.pdbx_description
1 polymer ?
#
loop_
_entity_poly.entity_id
_entity_poly.type
_entity_poly.pdbx_seq_one_letter_code
_entity_poly.pdbx_strand_id
1 'polypeptide(L)'
;MTPLHRIEERLHALTFRQAIGLVAGANLFLIALALGLPADGEMRGPAVLSILGNFHILALHIPAAVLLVVPLFEFFERHEQATATVRRLSVFSAAGTWGAVFCGILHAHYNGFAGDAVQLHLWGGIAASAFASLASLLLAKEFRVRLAAQVLAIGVMGFAAHIGGELVHEEGFPFKPNKVASPKKAETPRVVTTSQKRDDYTQVVRPILEAHCVACHGAKKVKGKLRMDSLEALKKGGSEGPAFMQGDLKKSPMHARISLDPKDEDFMPPKDEKPLTKEQVQAIGFWIEGKPIPDDIAKAALEANKSATK
;
A
#
# COMPACT_ATOMS: atom_id res chain seq x y z
N MET A 1 -3.91 42.49 10.90
CA MET A 1 -4.69 41.28 10.57
C MET A 1 -3.77 40.20 10.00
N THR A 2 -3.66 39.06 10.65
CA THR A 2 -2.82 37.94 10.17
C THR A 2 -3.46 37.31 8.92
N PRO A 3 -2.65 36.64 8.04
CA PRO A 3 -3.19 35.92 6.88
C PRO A 3 -4.26 34.87 7.27
N LEU A 4 -4.10 34.22 8.43
CA LEU A 4 -5.07 33.27 8.99
C LEU A 4 -6.43 33.89 9.29
N HIS A 5 -6.46 35.10 9.84
CA HIS A 5 -7.72 35.80 10.14
C HIS A 5 -8.50 36.17 8.87
N ARG A 6 -7.81 36.55 7.80
CA ARG A 6 -8.44 36.80 6.48
C ARG A 6 -9.00 35.56 5.83
N ILE A 7 -8.36 34.40 6.00
CA ILE A 7 -8.87 33.11 5.50
C ILE A 7 -10.13 32.72 6.28
N GLU A 8 -10.10 32.90 7.60
CA GLU A 8 -11.25 32.60 8.46
C GLU A 8 -12.46 33.47 8.13
N GLU A 9 -12.30 34.78 7.95
CA GLU A 9 -13.36 35.69 7.51
C GLU A 9 -13.95 35.30 6.13
N ARG A 10 -13.10 34.89 5.20
CA ARG A 10 -13.57 34.42 3.87
C ARG A 10 -14.33 33.09 3.96
N LEU A 11 -13.91 32.17 4.80
CA LEU A 11 -14.63 30.91 5.01
C LEU A 11 -15.98 31.14 5.69
N HIS A 12 -16.06 32.09 6.60
CA HIS A 12 -17.34 32.49 7.23
C HIS A 12 -18.28 33.23 6.29
N ALA A 13 -17.74 33.88 5.25
CA ALA A 13 -18.54 34.59 4.24
C ALA A 13 -19.08 33.68 3.12
N LEU A 14 -18.65 32.40 3.06
CA LEU A 14 -19.17 31.46 2.06
C LEU A 14 -20.65 31.19 2.33
N THR A 15 -21.48 31.39 1.32
CA THR A 15 -22.85 30.94 1.35
C THR A 15 -22.91 29.42 1.35
N PHE A 16 -23.97 28.83 1.90
CA PHE A 16 -24.14 27.37 1.91
C PHE A 16 -24.05 26.74 0.51
N ARG A 17 -24.57 27.42 -0.52
CA ARG A 17 -24.45 27.00 -1.93
C ARG A 17 -22.99 26.96 -2.41
N GLN A 18 -22.20 27.96 -2.05
CA GLN A 18 -20.77 28.00 -2.38
C GLN A 18 -19.98 26.90 -1.67
N ALA A 19 -20.31 26.62 -0.39
CA ALA A 19 -19.71 25.53 0.36
C ALA A 19 -20.02 24.17 -0.28
N ILE A 20 -21.28 23.92 -0.68
CA ILE A 20 -21.64 22.70 -1.44
C ILE A 20 -20.87 22.63 -2.76
N GLY A 21 -20.79 23.74 -3.52
CA GLY A 21 -20.05 23.76 -4.78
C GLY A 21 -18.59 23.43 -4.59
N LEU A 22 -17.94 23.97 -3.56
CA LEU A 22 -16.54 23.67 -3.23
C LEU A 22 -16.33 22.19 -2.87
N VAL A 23 -17.17 21.67 -1.98
CA VAL A 23 -17.12 20.26 -1.54
C VAL A 23 -17.36 19.30 -2.71
N ALA A 24 -18.38 19.58 -3.53
CA ALA A 24 -18.67 18.77 -4.71
C ALA A 24 -17.51 18.82 -5.71
N GLY A 25 -16.99 20.03 -6.01
CA GLY A 25 -15.87 20.23 -6.92
C GLY A 25 -14.61 19.50 -6.48
N ALA A 26 -14.25 19.57 -5.18
CA ALA A 26 -13.09 18.90 -4.64
C ALA A 26 -13.22 17.35 -4.72
N ASN A 27 -14.38 16.80 -4.36
CA ASN A 27 -14.58 15.34 -4.43
C ASN A 27 -14.68 14.86 -5.90
N LEU A 28 -15.31 15.60 -6.79
CA LEU A 28 -15.33 15.28 -8.22
C LEU A 28 -13.93 15.34 -8.84
N PHE A 29 -13.10 16.30 -8.42
CA PHE A 29 -11.71 16.37 -8.84
C PHE A 29 -10.93 15.12 -8.40
N LEU A 30 -11.09 14.66 -7.16
CA LEU A 30 -10.43 13.43 -6.67
C LEU A 30 -10.90 12.19 -7.46
N ILE A 31 -12.20 12.09 -7.76
CA ILE A 31 -12.74 11.00 -8.59
C ILE A 31 -12.13 11.06 -10.00
N ALA A 32 -12.14 12.22 -10.64
CA ALA A 32 -11.56 12.39 -11.97
C ALA A 32 -10.06 12.08 -12.00
N LEU A 33 -9.34 12.49 -10.95
CA LEU A 33 -7.91 12.18 -10.79
C LEU A 33 -7.68 10.67 -10.63
N ALA A 34 -8.47 9.97 -9.81
CA ALA A 34 -8.37 8.54 -9.63
C ALA A 34 -8.67 7.74 -10.91
N LEU A 35 -9.62 8.21 -11.71
CA LEU A 35 -9.94 7.63 -13.02
C LEU A 35 -8.85 7.92 -14.06
N GLY A 36 -8.22 9.09 -14.01
CA GLY A 36 -7.15 9.49 -14.92
C GLY A 36 -5.77 8.93 -14.56
N LEU A 37 -5.56 8.55 -13.29
CA LEU A 37 -4.32 8.01 -12.76
C LEU A 37 -4.58 6.61 -12.14
N PRO A 38 -4.77 5.56 -12.98
CA PRO A 38 -5.08 4.23 -12.47
C PRO A 38 -3.89 3.64 -11.69
N ALA A 39 -4.20 2.90 -10.62
CA ALA A 39 -3.24 2.07 -9.91
C ALA A 39 -3.12 0.71 -10.62
N ASP A 40 -2.27 0.64 -11.64
CA ASP A 40 -2.14 -0.48 -12.56
C ASP A 40 -0.84 -1.27 -12.42
N GLY A 41 -0.02 -0.95 -11.41
CA GLY A 41 1.22 -1.68 -11.11
C GLY A 41 2.44 -1.19 -11.89
N GLU A 42 2.30 -0.18 -12.74
CA GLU A 42 3.43 0.40 -13.45
C GLU A 42 4.02 1.59 -12.67
N MET A 43 5.35 1.64 -12.60
CA MET A 43 6.05 2.83 -12.11
C MET A 43 6.33 3.73 -13.30
N ARG A 44 5.80 4.96 -13.24
CA ARG A 44 5.96 5.92 -14.35
C ARG A 44 5.93 7.36 -13.84
N GLY A 45 6.41 8.26 -14.68
CA GLY A 45 6.35 9.70 -14.44
C GLY A 45 7.49 10.25 -13.59
N PRO A 46 7.43 11.56 -13.30
CA PRO A 46 8.53 12.25 -12.63
C PRO A 46 8.63 11.89 -11.15
N ALA A 47 9.86 11.72 -10.65
CA ALA A 47 10.17 11.37 -9.26
C ALA A 47 9.50 12.31 -8.24
N VAL A 48 9.30 13.58 -8.57
CA VAL A 48 8.66 14.56 -7.67
C VAL A 48 7.21 14.17 -7.32
N LEU A 49 6.45 13.59 -8.25
CA LEU A 49 5.08 13.14 -8.00
C LEU A 49 5.03 11.86 -7.18
N SER A 50 5.99 10.95 -7.38
CA SER A 50 6.20 9.78 -6.52
C SER A 50 6.52 10.20 -5.08
N ILE A 51 7.46 11.14 -4.90
CA ILE A 51 7.83 11.69 -3.59
C ILE A 51 6.61 12.35 -2.93
N LEU A 52 5.86 13.18 -3.66
CA LEU A 52 4.64 13.81 -3.14
C LEU A 52 3.61 12.76 -2.68
N GLY A 53 3.47 11.68 -3.43
CA GLY A 53 2.62 10.56 -3.06
C GLY A 53 3.06 9.89 -1.74
N ASN A 54 4.35 9.79 -1.46
CA ASN A 54 4.87 9.19 -0.23
C ASN A 54 4.44 9.93 1.04
N PHE A 55 4.07 11.22 0.93
CA PHE A 55 3.50 11.97 2.05
C PHE A 55 2.07 11.56 2.42
N HIS A 56 1.42 10.65 1.66
CA HIS A 56 0.06 10.17 1.96
C HIS A 56 -0.10 9.74 3.42
N ILE A 57 0.81 8.91 3.93
CA ILE A 57 0.73 8.39 5.30
C ILE A 57 0.81 9.53 6.32
N LEU A 58 1.77 10.46 6.14
CA LEU A 58 1.93 11.60 7.04
C LEU A 58 0.71 12.54 6.95
N ALA A 59 0.24 12.83 5.74
CA ALA A 59 -0.90 13.70 5.49
C ALA A 59 -2.21 13.18 6.10
N LEU A 60 -2.37 11.85 6.21
CA LEU A 60 -3.56 11.23 6.76
C LEU A 60 -3.65 11.32 8.29
N HIS A 61 -2.53 11.21 9.00
CA HIS A 61 -2.54 11.05 10.46
C HIS A 61 -3.22 12.23 11.19
N ILE A 62 -2.93 13.46 10.81
CA ILE A 62 -3.48 14.65 11.46
C ILE A 62 -4.99 14.78 11.23
N PRO A 63 -5.52 14.81 9.99
CA PRO A 63 -6.96 14.94 9.76
C PRO A 63 -7.75 13.76 10.30
N ALA A 64 -7.21 12.55 10.29
CA ALA A 64 -7.87 11.38 10.87
C ALA A 64 -7.99 11.50 12.40
N ALA A 65 -6.92 11.91 13.08
CA ALA A 65 -6.96 12.14 14.53
C ALA A 65 -7.96 13.25 14.88
N VAL A 66 -7.98 14.35 14.13
CA VAL A 66 -8.93 15.44 14.33
C VAL A 66 -10.36 14.96 14.12
N LEU A 67 -10.63 14.16 13.08
CA LEU A 67 -11.96 13.61 12.82
C LEU A 67 -12.47 12.75 13.99
N LEU A 68 -11.58 11.99 14.65
CA LEU A 68 -11.94 11.20 15.84
C LEU A 68 -12.26 12.07 17.06
N VAL A 69 -11.63 13.23 17.20
CA VAL A 69 -11.78 14.12 18.35
C VAL A 69 -13.04 15.00 18.26
N VAL A 70 -13.47 15.37 17.04
CA VAL A 70 -14.61 16.26 16.82
C VAL A 70 -15.91 15.77 17.51
N PRO A 71 -16.34 14.51 17.36
CA PRO A 71 -17.56 14.03 18.02
C PRO A 71 -17.47 13.98 19.54
N LEU A 72 -16.26 13.91 20.10
CA LEU A 72 -16.07 14.02 21.55
C LEU A 72 -16.41 15.43 22.04
N PHE A 73 -15.93 16.46 21.31
CA PHE A 73 -16.32 17.84 21.62
C PHE A 73 -17.83 18.02 21.47
N GLU A 74 -18.43 17.54 20.41
CA GLU A 74 -19.91 17.57 20.21
C GLU A 74 -20.66 16.88 21.35
N PHE A 75 -20.17 15.73 21.81
CA PHE A 75 -20.82 14.95 22.86
C PHE A 75 -20.72 15.61 24.23
N PHE A 76 -19.56 16.20 24.58
CA PHE A 76 -19.37 16.84 25.89
C PHE A 76 -19.99 18.23 25.94
N GLU A 77 -19.88 19.02 24.89
CA GLU A 77 -20.41 20.38 24.86
C GLU A 77 -21.95 20.41 24.67
N ARG A 78 -22.51 19.50 23.90
CA ARG A 78 -23.95 19.32 23.61
C ARG A 78 -24.71 20.62 23.30
N HIS A 79 -24.05 21.55 22.59
CA HIS A 79 -24.67 22.80 22.21
C HIS A 79 -25.71 22.60 21.10
N GLU A 80 -26.75 23.43 21.10
CA GLU A 80 -27.77 23.44 20.02
C GLU A 80 -27.11 23.73 18.67
N GLN A 81 -26.14 24.64 18.64
CA GLN A 81 -25.33 24.95 17.45
C GLN A 81 -23.89 24.49 17.62
N ALA A 82 -23.26 24.09 16.51
CA ALA A 82 -21.84 23.74 16.51
C ALA A 82 -20.99 24.93 16.98
N THR A 83 -20.15 24.69 17.98
CA THR A 83 -19.22 25.69 18.47
C THR A 83 -18.19 26.08 17.42
N ALA A 84 -17.52 27.22 17.59
CA ALA A 84 -16.46 27.63 16.69
C ALA A 84 -15.33 26.60 16.62
N THR A 85 -15.02 25.93 17.72
CA THR A 85 -14.00 24.88 17.79
C THR A 85 -14.42 23.67 16.93
N VAL A 86 -15.62 23.14 17.11
CA VAL A 86 -16.16 22.03 16.32
C VAL A 86 -16.15 22.36 14.82
N ARG A 87 -16.58 23.57 14.48
CA ARG A 87 -16.61 24.03 13.09
C ARG A 87 -15.23 24.08 12.46
N ARG A 88 -14.24 24.69 13.13
CA ARG A 88 -12.86 24.78 12.65
C ARG A 88 -12.23 23.40 12.48
N LEU A 89 -12.37 22.53 13.46
CA LEU A 89 -11.81 21.16 13.42
C LEU A 89 -12.48 20.32 12.31
N SER A 90 -13.78 20.41 12.13
CA SER A 90 -14.47 19.67 11.06
C SER A 90 -14.04 20.12 9.68
N VAL A 91 -13.94 21.42 9.42
CA VAL A 91 -13.47 21.97 8.14
C VAL A 91 -12.00 21.60 7.89
N PHE A 92 -11.15 21.70 8.92
CA PHE A 92 -9.75 21.32 8.84
C PHE A 92 -9.60 19.81 8.51
N SER A 93 -10.35 18.95 9.19
CA SER A 93 -10.34 17.51 8.92
C SER A 93 -10.80 17.19 7.50
N ALA A 94 -11.88 17.80 7.02
CA ALA A 94 -12.37 17.61 5.66
C ALA A 94 -11.33 18.05 4.60
N ALA A 95 -10.72 19.22 4.77
CA ALA A 95 -9.67 19.71 3.86
C ALA A 95 -8.42 18.81 3.91
N GLY A 96 -8.02 18.37 5.11
CA GLY A 96 -6.89 17.46 5.31
C GLY A 96 -7.11 16.09 4.65
N THR A 97 -8.33 15.55 4.71
CA THR A 97 -8.66 14.28 4.04
C THR A 97 -8.58 14.41 2.51
N TRP A 98 -8.96 15.54 1.91
CA TRP A 98 -8.74 15.77 0.47
C TRP A 98 -7.25 15.73 0.10
N GLY A 99 -6.40 16.40 0.89
CA GLY A 99 -4.95 16.37 0.69
C GLY A 99 -4.36 14.97 0.84
N ALA A 100 -4.81 14.22 1.84
CA ALA A 100 -4.37 12.84 2.05
C ALA A 100 -4.78 11.93 0.89
N VAL A 101 -6.04 12.01 0.42
CA VAL A 101 -6.53 11.21 -0.73
C VAL A 101 -5.79 11.60 -2.00
N PHE A 102 -5.56 12.89 -2.24
CA PHE A 102 -4.77 13.36 -3.38
C PHE A 102 -3.37 12.72 -3.39
N CYS A 103 -2.64 12.80 -2.27
CA CYS A 103 -1.33 12.14 -2.14
C CYS A 103 -1.45 10.62 -2.32
N GLY A 104 -2.51 9.99 -1.81
CA GLY A 104 -2.76 8.55 -1.94
C GLY A 104 -2.95 8.11 -3.39
N ILE A 105 -3.68 8.87 -4.19
CA ILE A 105 -3.85 8.62 -5.63
C ILE A 105 -2.49 8.69 -6.34
N LEU A 106 -1.71 9.74 -6.08
CA LEU A 106 -0.35 9.86 -6.63
C LEU A 106 0.54 8.70 -6.18
N HIS A 107 0.46 8.32 -4.89
CA HIS A 107 1.23 7.20 -4.37
C HIS A 107 0.90 5.89 -5.08
N ALA A 108 -0.38 5.59 -5.27
CA ALA A 108 -0.81 4.38 -5.94
C ALA A 108 -0.35 4.33 -7.41
N HIS A 109 -0.50 5.44 -8.14
CA HIS A 109 -0.18 5.51 -9.56
C HIS A 109 1.34 5.51 -9.83
N TYR A 110 2.11 6.37 -9.12
CA TYR A 110 3.52 6.58 -9.43
C TYR A 110 4.48 5.59 -8.73
N ASN A 111 4.01 4.82 -7.76
CA ASN A 111 4.84 3.85 -7.03
C ASN A 111 4.52 2.38 -7.35
N GLY A 112 3.76 2.12 -8.43
CA GLY A 112 3.52 0.78 -8.94
C GLY A 112 2.64 -0.09 -8.04
N PHE A 113 1.63 0.50 -7.39
CA PHE A 113 0.62 -0.27 -6.66
C PHE A 113 -0.49 -0.74 -7.60
N ALA A 114 -1.03 -1.95 -7.35
CA ALA A 114 -2.16 -2.52 -8.07
C ALA A 114 -2.86 -3.59 -7.24
N GLY A 115 -4.01 -4.06 -7.73
CA GLY A 115 -4.78 -5.13 -7.12
C GLY A 115 -6.04 -4.64 -6.43
N ASP A 116 -6.95 -5.58 -6.13
CA ASP A 116 -8.30 -5.26 -5.61
C ASP A 116 -8.27 -4.55 -4.26
N ALA A 117 -7.36 -4.92 -3.37
CA ALA A 117 -7.21 -4.27 -2.07
C ALA A 117 -6.76 -2.81 -2.20
N VAL A 118 -5.86 -2.50 -3.17
CA VAL A 118 -5.44 -1.13 -3.47
C VAL A 118 -6.60 -0.32 -4.02
N GLN A 119 -7.38 -0.88 -4.95
CA GLN A 119 -8.58 -0.23 -5.48
C GLN A 119 -9.62 0.03 -4.38
N LEU A 120 -9.88 -0.96 -3.52
CA LEU A 120 -10.82 -0.82 -2.42
C LEU A 120 -10.38 0.26 -1.42
N HIS A 121 -9.07 0.31 -1.08
CA HIS A 121 -8.50 1.36 -0.23
C HIS A 121 -8.63 2.74 -0.87
N LEU A 122 -8.33 2.88 -2.15
CA LEU A 122 -8.40 4.13 -2.90
C LEU A 122 -9.84 4.68 -2.91
N TRP A 123 -10.82 3.86 -3.32
CA TRP A 123 -12.23 4.27 -3.35
C TRP A 123 -12.80 4.48 -1.95
N GLY A 124 -12.36 3.68 -0.97
CA GLY A 124 -12.68 3.88 0.44
C GLY A 124 -12.19 5.23 0.97
N GLY A 125 -10.97 5.63 0.58
CA GLY A 125 -10.41 6.95 0.92
C GLY A 125 -11.19 8.11 0.29
N ILE A 126 -11.59 7.99 -0.98
CA ILE A 126 -12.46 8.98 -1.65
C ILE A 126 -13.82 9.08 -0.93
N ALA A 127 -14.43 7.94 -0.59
CA ALA A 127 -15.67 7.92 0.18
C ALA A 127 -15.48 8.59 1.55
N ALA A 128 -14.39 8.29 2.27
CA ALA A 128 -14.09 8.89 3.57
C ALA A 128 -13.97 10.42 3.47
N SER A 129 -13.34 10.96 2.42
CA SER A 129 -13.26 12.40 2.19
C SER A 129 -14.62 13.03 1.90
N ALA A 130 -15.48 12.33 1.16
CA ALA A 130 -16.84 12.78 0.88
C ALA A 130 -17.70 12.83 2.15
N PHE A 131 -17.62 11.80 3.01
CA PHE A 131 -18.35 11.77 4.28
C PHE A 131 -17.84 12.79 5.30
N ALA A 132 -16.52 13.00 5.41
CA ALA A 132 -15.94 14.06 6.23
C ALA A 132 -16.40 15.45 5.76
N SER A 133 -16.46 15.66 4.45
CA SER A 133 -16.96 16.89 3.84
C SER A 133 -18.46 17.10 4.11
N LEU A 134 -19.27 16.04 3.98
CA LEU A 134 -20.69 16.06 4.28
C LEU A 134 -20.93 16.41 5.77
N ALA A 135 -20.15 15.80 6.67
CA ALA A 135 -20.22 16.12 8.10
C ALA A 135 -19.93 17.60 8.36
N SER A 136 -18.97 18.21 7.64
CA SER A 136 -18.69 19.65 7.74
C SER A 136 -19.82 20.55 7.20
N LEU A 137 -20.53 20.12 6.17
CA LEU A 137 -21.71 20.83 5.64
C LEU A 137 -22.94 20.76 6.57
N LEU A 138 -23.03 19.69 7.36
CA LEU A 138 -24.15 19.47 8.28
C LEU A 138 -24.01 20.17 9.64
N LEU A 139 -22.96 20.95 9.84
CA LEU A 139 -22.69 21.68 11.11
C LEU A 139 -23.79 22.68 11.51
N ALA A 140 -24.61 23.12 10.57
CA ALA A 140 -25.78 23.97 10.84
C ALA A 140 -27.03 23.20 11.29
N LYS A 141 -26.97 21.86 11.30
CA LYS A 141 -28.10 20.99 11.70
C LYS A 141 -28.11 20.73 13.20
N GLU A 142 -29.19 20.08 13.68
CA GLU A 142 -29.32 19.66 15.06
C GLU A 142 -28.20 18.75 15.53
N PHE A 143 -27.89 18.77 16.83
CA PHE A 143 -26.84 17.99 17.48
C PHE A 143 -26.83 16.51 17.04
N ARG A 144 -27.99 15.84 17.04
CA ARG A 144 -28.07 14.41 16.67
C ARG A 144 -27.65 14.16 15.21
N VAL A 145 -28.02 15.05 14.30
CA VAL A 145 -27.68 14.94 12.87
C VAL A 145 -26.17 15.17 12.67
N ARG A 146 -25.61 16.17 13.34
CA ARG A 146 -24.16 16.44 13.30
C ARG A 146 -23.35 15.26 13.81
N LEU A 147 -23.73 14.77 15.01
CA LEU A 147 -23.04 13.63 15.63
C LEU A 147 -23.13 12.37 14.75
N ALA A 148 -24.32 12.07 14.21
CA ALA A 148 -24.51 10.93 13.33
C ALA A 148 -23.63 11.02 12.06
N ALA A 149 -23.56 12.21 11.45
CA ALA A 149 -22.72 12.43 10.27
C ALA A 149 -21.21 12.25 10.57
N GLN A 150 -20.75 12.73 11.73
CA GLN A 150 -19.36 12.57 12.17
C GLN A 150 -19.04 11.10 12.48
N VAL A 151 -19.90 10.38 13.17
CA VAL A 151 -19.74 8.95 13.47
C VAL A 151 -19.70 8.13 12.17
N LEU A 152 -20.58 8.45 11.21
CA LEU A 152 -20.58 7.79 9.91
C LEU A 152 -19.27 8.05 9.14
N ALA A 153 -18.80 9.31 9.14
CA ALA A 153 -17.52 9.65 8.52
C ALA A 153 -16.33 8.88 9.14
N ILE A 154 -16.32 8.73 10.46
CA ILE A 154 -15.33 7.92 11.19
C ILE A 154 -15.44 6.44 10.79
N GLY A 155 -16.65 5.89 10.69
CA GLY A 155 -16.84 4.49 10.28
C GLY A 155 -16.29 4.22 8.89
N VAL A 156 -16.57 5.09 7.92
CA VAL A 156 -16.05 4.97 6.54
C VAL A 156 -14.53 5.15 6.50
N MET A 157 -14.00 6.11 7.25
CA MET A 157 -12.55 6.31 7.37
C MET A 157 -11.88 5.09 8.02
N GLY A 158 -12.48 4.53 9.09
CA GLY A 158 -11.98 3.34 9.78
C GLY A 158 -11.92 2.11 8.86
N PHE A 159 -12.95 1.93 8.03
CA PHE A 159 -12.95 0.89 7.00
C PHE A 159 -11.81 1.08 5.99
N ALA A 160 -11.66 2.29 5.43
CA ALA A 160 -10.58 2.58 4.51
C ALA A 160 -9.20 2.40 5.16
N ALA A 161 -9.03 2.86 6.42
CA ALA A 161 -7.79 2.71 7.18
C ALA A 161 -7.46 1.24 7.48
N HIS A 162 -8.47 0.40 7.76
CA HIS A 162 -8.28 -1.04 7.97
C HIS A 162 -7.69 -1.70 6.71
N ILE A 163 -8.31 -1.47 5.55
CA ILE A 163 -7.77 -1.98 4.28
C ILE A 163 -6.35 -1.44 4.01
N GLY A 164 -6.10 -0.15 4.26
CA GLY A 164 -4.77 0.44 4.15
C GLY A 164 -3.75 -0.19 5.11
N GLY A 165 -4.17 -0.52 6.34
CA GLY A 165 -3.37 -1.24 7.31
C GLY A 165 -2.98 -2.64 6.83
N GLU A 166 -3.92 -3.38 6.23
CA GLU A 166 -3.64 -4.70 5.65
C GLU A 166 -2.70 -4.64 4.42
N LEU A 167 -2.69 -3.52 3.69
CA LEU A 167 -1.73 -3.32 2.59
C LEU A 167 -0.28 -3.16 3.07
N VAL A 168 -0.07 -2.65 4.29
CA VAL A 168 1.25 -2.40 4.89
C VAL A 168 1.68 -3.55 5.79
N HIS A 169 0.73 -4.09 6.57
CA HIS A 169 0.93 -5.17 7.53
C HIS A 169 0.37 -6.50 6.98
N GLU A 170 0.48 -7.56 7.75
CA GLU A 170 -0.11 -8.85 7.40
C GLU A 170 -1.65 -8.81 7.44
N GLU A 171 -2.28 -9.67 6.66
CA GLU A 171 -3.73 -9.84 6.60
C GLU A 171 -4.32 -10.12 7.99
N GLY A 172 -5.35 -9.36 8.36
CA GLY A 172 -6.02 -9.39 9.67
C GLY A 172 -5.46 -8.40 10.70
N PHE A 173 -4.57 -7.48 10.32
CA PHE A 173 -4.16 -6.34 11.15
C PHE A 173 -5.36 -5.42 11.46
N PRO A 174 -5.50 -4.86 12.69
CA PRO A 174 -4.65 -5.00 13.87
C PRO A 174 -5.07 -6.15 14.82
N PHE A 175 -6.06 -6.94 14.45
CA PHE A 175 -6.72 -7.91 15.35
C PHE A 175 -6.00 -9.27 15.44
N LYS A 176 -5.18 -9.63 14.46
CA LYS A 176 -4.30 -10.79 14.60
C LYS A 176 -3.07 -10.40 15.42
N PRO A 177 -2.81 -11.06 16.55
CA PRO A 177 -1.55 -10.86 17.24
C PRO A 177 -0.41 -11.16 16.27
N ASN A 178 0.56 -10.24 16.18
CA ASN A 178 1.80 -10.53 15.49
C ASN A 178 2.25 -11.91 15.98
N LYS A 179 2.32 -12.88 15.09
CA LYS A 179 3.03 -14.11 15.42
C LYS A 179 4.45 -13.65 15.70
N VAL A 180 4.74 -13.38 16.97
CA VAL A 180 6.11 -13.39 17.43
C VAL A 180 6.65 -14.65 16.79
N ALA A 181 7.61 -14.50 15.89
CA ALA A 181 8.25 -15.64 15.29
C ALA A 181 8.71 -16.47 16.49
N SER A 182 7.87 -17.44 16.89
CA SER A 182 8.28 -18.41 17.86
C SER A 182 9.59 -18.90 17.29
N PRO A 183 10.71 -18.85 18.04
CA PRO A 183 11.95 -19.40 17.54
C PRO A 183 11.54 -20.76 17.02
N LYS A 184 11.58 -20.94 15.68
CA LYS A 184 11.28 -22.23 15.08
C LYS A 184 12.10 -23.19 15.91
N LYS A 185 11.41 -23.91 16.82
CA LYS A 185 12.03 -24.98 17.60
C LYS A 185 12.80 -25.72 16.54
N ALA A 186 14.12 -25.69 16.65
CA ALA A 186 14.97 -26.33 15.70
C ALA A 186 14.41 -27.75 15.57
N GLU A 187 13.65 -28.00 14.51
CA GLU A 187 13.32 -29.35 14.16
C GLU A 187 14.68 -29.97 13.92
N THR A 188 15.05 -30.80 14.88
CA THR A 188 16.14 -31.73 14.75
C THR A 188 16.05 -32.27 13.32
N PRO A 189 17.14 -32.25 12.55
CA PRO A 189 17.09 -32.75 11.19
C PRO A 189 16.53 -34.17 11.28
N ARG A 190 15.27 -34.34 10.92
CA ARG A 190 14.74 -35.67 10.64
C ARG A 190 15.58 -36.15 9.49
N VAL A 191 16.45 -37.09 9.77
CA VAL A 191 17.09 -37.94 8.76
C VAL A 191 15.94 -38.65 8.07
N VAL A 192 15.43 -38.06 7.00
CA VAL A 192 14.48 -38.68 6.08
C VAL A 192 15.32 -39.52 5.15
N THR A 193 15.61 -40.72 5.58
CA THR A 193 15.95 -41.85 4.70
C THR A 193 14.68 -42.27 3.98
N THR A 194 14.35 -41.59 2.90
CA THR A 194 13.57 -42.13 1.78
C THR A 194 13.62 -41.15 0.63
N SER A 195 13.95 -41.65 -0.54
CA SER A 195 14.09 -41.00 -1.84
C SER A 195 12.80 -40.31 -2.31
N GLN A 196 12.38 -39.22 -1.64
CA GLN A 196 11.41 -38.27 -2.20
C GLN A 196 12.20 -37.16 -2.90
N LYS A 197 12.08 -37.09 -4.21
CA LYS A 197 12.63 -36.01 -5.03
C LYS A 197 12.19 -34.68 -4.43
N ARG A 198 13.15 -33.86 -3.96
CA ARG A 198 12.88 -32.54 -3.36
C ARG A 198 12.10 -31.69 -4.35
N ASP A 199 11.02 -31.04 -3.91
CA ASP A 199 10.35 -30.00 -4.68
C ASP A 199 11.18 -28.71 -4.59
N ASP A 200 12.06 -28.54 -5.57
CA ASP A 200 13.02 -27.43 -5.63
C ASP A 200 12.32 -26.06 -5.66
N TYR A 201 11.13 -25.96 -6.27
CA TYR A 201 10.39 -24.70 -6.24
C TYR A 201 9.95 -24.34 -4.82
N THR A 202 9.19 -25.21 -4.17
CA THR A 202 8.60 -24.90 -2.85
C THR A 202 9.64 -24.81 -1.75
N GLN A 203 10.70 -25.62 -1.83
CA GLN A 203 11.69 -25.72 -0.74
C GLN A 203 12.90 -24.79 -0.90
N VAL A 204 13.21 -24.33 -2.12
CA VAL A 204 14.39 -23.52 -2.36
C VAL A 204 14.04 -22.19 -3.07
N VAL A 205 13.39 -22.24 -4.24
CA VAL A 205 13.19 -21.06 -5.06
C VAL A 205 12.17 -20.11 -4.44
N ARG A 206 11.03 -20.62 -3.99
CA ARG A 206 9.98 -19.80 -3.36
C ARG A 206 10.49 -19.01 -2.15
N PRO A 207 11.24 -19.56 -1.19
CA PRO A 207 11.84 -18.79 -0.11
C PRO A 207 12.76 -17.65 -0.57
N ILE A 208 13.50 -17.84 -1.68
CA ILE A 208 14.34 -16.79 -2.26
C ILE A 208 13.46 -15.68 -2.84
N LEU A 209 12.41 -16.03 -3.60
CA LEU A 209 11.48 -15.05 -4.17
C LEU A 209 10.75 -14.27 -3.08
N GLU A 210 10.31 -14.92 -2.00
CA GLU A 210 9.66 -14.29 -0.84
C GLU A 210 10.57 -13.27 -0.17
N ALA A 211 11.88 -13.57 -0.05
CA ALA A 211 12.84 -12.69 0.61
C ALA A 211 13.27 -11.49 -0.22
N HIS A 212 13.34 -11.61 -1.56
CA HIS A 212 13.98 -10.60 -2.42
C HIS A 212 13.06 -9.98 -3.48
N CYS A 213 11.93 -10.61 -3.83
CA CYS A 213 11.11 -10.22 -4.98
C CYS A 213 9.69 -9.81 -4.60
N VAL A 214 9.03 -10.56 -3.70
CA VAL A 214 7.60 -10.44 -3.39
C VAL A 214 7.24 -9.10 -2.76
N ALA A 215 8.18 -8.44 -2.09
CA ALA A 215 7.97 -7.09 -1.55
C ALA A 215 7.54 -6.06 -2.62
N CYS A 216 8.04 -6.24 -3.87
CA CYS A 216 7.71 -5.39 -5.00
C CYS A 216 6.85 -6.10 -6.07
N HIS A 217 6.92 -7.42 -6.15
CA HIS A 217 6.22 -8.26 -7.12
C HIS A 217 5.27 -9.26 -6.42
N GLY A 218 4.50 -8.78 -5.46
CA GLY A 218 3.52 -9.58 -4.71
C GLY A 218 2.09 -9.12 -4.94
N ALA A 219 1.17 -9.65 -4.15
CA ALA A 219 -0.26 -9.31 -4.26
C ALA A 219 -0.57 -7.85 -3.90
N LYS A 220 0.24 -7.24 -3.01
CA LYS A 220 0.04 -5.87 -2.52
C LYS A 220 0.70 -4.82 -3.42
N LYS A 221 1.85 -5.14 -4.00
CA LYS A 221 2.61 -4.28 -4.90
C LYS A 221 2.99 -5.09 -6.12
N VAL A 222 2.54 -4.68 -7.29
CA VAL A 222 2.61 -5.46 -8.54
C VAL A 222 3.40 -4.67 -9.58
N LYS A 223 4.68 -4.37 -9.27
CA LYS A 223 5.55 -3.66 -10.22
C LYS A 223 5.66 -4.43 -11.53
N GLY A 224 5.56 -3.72 -12.66
CA GLY A 224 5.61 -4.33 -13.98
C GLY A 224 4.48 -5.32 -14.26
N LYS A 225 3.35 -5.23 -13.55
CA LYS A 225 2.23 -6.20 -13.58
C LYS A 225 2.65 -7.64 -13.30
N LEU A 226 3.87 -7.84 -12.75
CA LEU A 226 4.45 -9.13 -12.43
C LEU A 226 4.20 -9.48 -10.97
N ARG A 227 3.65 -10.68 -10.72
CA ARG A 227 3.54 -11.28 -9.40
C ARG A 227 4.43 -12.51 -9.29
N MET A 228 5.13 -12.63 -8.16
CA MET A 228 6.07 -13.72 -7.86
C MET A 228 5.73 -14.46 -6.56
N ASP A 229 4.59 -14.16 -5.96
CA ASP A 229 4.10 -14.73 -4.70
C ASP A 229 3.46 -16.12 -4.85
N SER A 230 3.23 -16.56 -6.09
CA SER A 230 2.81 -17.93 -6.39
C SER A 230 3.38 -18.41 -7.73
N LEU A 231 3.50 -19.75 -7.87
CA LEU A 231 4.01 -20.33 -9.12
C LEU A 231 3.10 -20.02 -10.32
N GLU A 232 1.79 -19.98 -10.09
CA GLU A 232 0.80 -19.63 -11.11
C GLU A 232 0.95 -18.19 -11.59
N ALA A 233 1.09 -17.27 -10.66
CA ALA A 233 1.29 -15.86 -10.96
C ALA A 233 2.63 -15.63 -11.68
N LEU A 234 3.70 -16.28 -11.23
CA LEU A 234 5.01 -16.24 -11.87
C LEU A 234 4.98 -16.75 -13.32
N LYS A 235 4.26 -17.85 -13.58
CA LYS A 235 4.05 -18.39 -14.93
C LYS A 235 3.22 -17.47 -15.83
N LYS A 236 2.27 -16.73 -15.24
CA LYS A 236 1.47 -15.74 -15.98
C LYS A 236 2.34 -14.61 -16.53
N GLY A 237 3.40 -14.23 -15.80
CA GLY A 237 4.29 -13.14 -16.16
C GLY A 237 3.72 -11.74 -15.88
N GLY A 238 4.35 -10.73 -16.47
CA GLY A 238 4.03 -9.31 -16.30
C GLY A 238 3.76 -8.57 -17.61
N SER A 239 3.95 -7.24 -17.60
CA SER A 239 3.74 -6.37 -18.77
C SER A 239 4.64 -6.69 -19.96
N GLU A 240 5.82 -7.26 -19.71
CA GLU A 240 6.79 -7.63 -20.75
C GLU A 240 6.67 -9.12 -21.19
N GLY A 241 5.65 -9.82 -20.71
CA GLY A 241 5.42 -11.23 -21.01
C GLY A 241 5.86 -12.18 -19.88
N PRO A 242 6.18 -13.45 -20.18
CA PRO A 242 6.56 -14.44 -19.18
C PRO A 242 7.82 -14.05 -18.41
N ALA A 243 7.80 -14.23 -17.08
CA ALA A 243 8.95 -13.91 -16.23
C ALA A 243 10.12 -14.86 -16.48
N PHE A 244 9.83 -16.10 -16.87
CA PHE A 244 10.84 -17.10 -17.23
C PHE A 244 10.32 -18.06 -18.29
N MET A 245 11.24 -18.68 -19.00
CA MET A 245 10.97 -19.75 -19.97
C MET A 245 11.58 -21.05 -19.47
N GLN A 246 10.74 -22.01 -19.13
CA GLN A 246 11.19 -23.30 -18.63
C GLN A 246 12.15 -23.97 -19.62
N GLY A 247 13.32 -24.35 -19.16
CA GLY A 247 14.36 -24.98 -19.97
C GLY A 247 15.29 -24.00 -20.73
N ASP A 248 15.01 -22.68 -20.69
CA ASP A 248 15.81 -21.70 -21.44
C ASP A 248 16.16 -20.46 -20.58
N LEU A 249 17.35 -20.47 -20.00
CA LEU A 249 17.87 -19.34 -19.20
C LEU A 249 18.01 -18.05 -20.01
N LYS A 250 18.43 -18.17 -21.29
CA LYS A 250 18.67 -17.01 -22.14
C LYS A 250 17.40 -16.26 -22.50
N LYS A 251 16.27 -16.95 -22.55
CA LYS A 251 14.93 -16.38 -22.80
C LYS A 251 14.15 -16.11 -21.51
N SER A 252 14.80 -16.14 -20.36
CA SER A 252 14.17 -15.93 -19.06
C SER A 252 14.52 -14.54 -18.52
N PRO A 253 13.64 -13.52 -18.70
CA PRO A 253 13.91 -12.13 -18.28
C PRO A 253 14.24 -12.02 -16.79
N MET A 254 13.58 -12.80 -15.93
CA MET A 254 13.86 -12.84 -14.49
C MET A 254 15.32 -13.21 -14.23
N HIS A 255 15.84 -14.27 -14.88
CA HIS A 255 17.23 -14.69 -14.69
C HIS A 255 18.21 -13.68 -15.30
N ALA A 256 17.89 -13.12 -16.45
CA ALA A 256 18.71 -12.09 -17.08
C ALA A 256 18.91 -10.89 -16.14
N ARG A 257 17.80 -10.34 -15.58
CA ARG A 257 17.84 -9.16 -14.70
C ARG A 257 18.58 -9.38 -13.37
N ILE A 258 18.47 -10.55 -12.75
CA ILE A 258 19.23 -10.86 -11.52
C ILE A 258 20.71 -11.18 -11.77
N SER A 259 21.11 -11.33 -13.02
CA SER A 259 22.48 -11.63 -13.46
C SER A 259 23.22 -10.43 -14.07
N LEU A 260 22.56 -9.28 -14.23
CA LEU A 260 23.16 -8.03 -14.71
C LEU A 260 24.21 -7.48 -13.72
N ASP A 261 24.98 -6.49 -14.16
CA ASP A 261 25.81 -5.70 -13.25
C ASP A 261 24.90 -4.92 -12.28
N PRO A 262 25.18 -4.88 -10.98
CA PRO A 262 24.36 -4.11 -10.02
C PRO A 262 24.29 -2.60 -10.32
N LYS A 263 25.09 -2.08 -11.25
CA LYS A 263 25.02 -0.70 -11.72
C LYS A 263 24.03 -0.49 -12.86
N ASP A 264 23.60 -1.56 -13.50
CA ASP A 264 22.61 -1.53 -14.57
C ASP A 264 21.24 -1.07 -14.05
N GLU A 265 20.52 -0.29 -14.85
CA GLU A 265 19.20 0.22 -14.48
C GLU A 265 18.13 -0.89 -14.42
N ASP A 266 18.33 -1.94 -15.21
CA ASP A 266 17.46 -3.11 -15.27
C ASP A 266 17.81 -4.21 -14.25
N PHE A 267 18.89 -4.03 -13.47
CA PHE A 267 19.28 -5.00 -12.44
C PHE A 267 18.19 -5.18 -11.37
N MET A 268 17.94 -6.43 -11.00
CA MET A 268 17.02 -6.78 -9.92
C MET A 268 17.69 -7.62 -8.84
N PRO A 269 17.43 -7.35 -7.56
CA PRO A 269 16.61 -6.24 -7.05
C PRO A 269 17.29 -4.88 -7.22
N PRO A 270 16.53 -3.75 -7.16
CA PRO A 270 17.09 -2.40 -7.33
C PRO A 270 18.18 -2.06 -6.30
N LYS A 271 18.99 -1.03 -6.58
CA LYS A 271 20.18 -0.64 -5.77
C LYS A 271 19.93 -0.41 -4.28
N ASP A 272 18.70 -0.06 -3.92
CA ASP A 272 18.30 0.19 -2.53
C ASP A 272 17.99 -1.12 -1.77
N GLU A 273 17.99 -2.26 -2.46
CA GLU A 273 17.70 -3.56 -1.92
C GLU A 273 18.93 -4.47 -1.94
N LYS A 274 18.97 -5.45 -1.03
CA LYS A 274 20.09 -6.38 -0.95
C LYS A 274 20.11 -7.30 -2.17
N PRO A 275 21.22 -7.36 -2.93
CA PRO A 275 21.31 -8.23 -4.10
C PRO A 275 21.29 -9.72 -3.70
N LEU A 276 20.89 -10.57 -4.65
CA LEU A 276 20.98 -12.03 -4.47
C LEU A 276 22.44 -12.47 -4.41
N THR A 277 22.71 -13.53 -3.63
CA THR A 277 24.01 -14.19 -3.66
C THR A 277 24.18 -15.03 -4.93
N LYS A 278 25.41 -15.41 -5.25
CA LYS A 278 25.69 -16.25 -6.43
C LYS A 278 24.94 -17.58 -6.35
N GLU A 279 24.85 -18.17 -5.17
CA GLU A 279 24.17 -19.45 -4.93
C GLU A 279 22.65 -19.30 -5.10
N GLN A 280 22.06 -18.16 -4.72
CA GLN A 280 20.65 -17.87 -4.96
C GLN A 280 20.34 -17.72 -6.46
N VAL A 281 21.19 -16.99 -7.19
CA VAL A 281 21.07 -16.86 -8.67
C VAL A 281 21.21 -18.23 -9.34
N GLN A 282 22.20 -19.04 -8.92
CA GLN A 282 22.40 -20.39 -9.45
C GLN A 282 21.20 -21.31 -9.16
N ALA A 283 20.67 -21.27 -7.94
CA ALA A 283 19.50 -22.08 -7.57
C ALA A 283 18.30 -21.77 -8.46
N ILE A 284 18.02 -20.49 -8.70
CA ILE A 284 16.97 -20.05 -9.63
C ILE A 284 17.27 -20.54 -11.04
N GLY A 285 18.52 -20.46 -11.48
CA GLY A 285 18.96 -20.93 -12.79
C GLY A 285 18.72 -22.43 -13.01
N PHE A 286 19.14 -23.28 -12.07
CA PHE A 286 18.90 -24.73 -12.12
C PHE A 286 17.41 -25.05 -12.20
N TRP A 287 16.59 -24.37 -11.40
CA TRP A 287 15.16 -24.55 -11.41
C TRP A 287 14.52 -24.16 -12.76
N ILE A 288 14.92 -23.03 -13.35
CA ILE A 288 14.45 -22.59 -14.69
C ILE A 288 14.83 -23.62 -15.74
N GLU A 289 16.04 -24.16 -15.71
CA GLU A 289 16.48 -25.19 -16.65
C GLU A 289 15.79 -26.55 -16.45
N GLY A 290 15.03 -26.72 -15.36
CA GLY A 290 14.41 -28.00 -15.01
C GLY A 290 15.40 -29.04 -14.49
N LYS A 291 16.59 -28.59 -14.09
CA LYS A 291 17.63 -29.42 -13.48
C LYS A 291 17.46 -29.46 -11.97
N PRO A 292 17.80 -30.55 -11.29
CA PRO A 292 17.80 -30.59 -9.83
C PRO A 292 18.82 -29.60 -9.26
N ILE A 293 18.43 -28.85 -8.22
CA ILE A 293 19.35 -27.94 -7.54
C ILE A 293 20.29 -28.76 -6.67
N PRO A 294 21.64 -28.66 -6.83
CA PRO A 294 22.58 -29.33 -5.95
C PRO A 294 22.38 -28.99 -4.48
N ASP A 295 22.57 -29.97 -3.56
CA ASP A 295 22.25 -29.80 -2.13
C ASP A 295 23.11 -28.74 -1.43
N ASP A 296 24.36 -28.60 -1.84
CA ASP A 296 25.27 -27.56 -1.37
C ASP A 296 24.82 -26.16 -1.79
N ILE A 297 24.38 -25.99 -3.04
CA ILE A 297 23.80 -24.73 -3.55
C ILE A 297 22.49 -24.42 -2.85
N ALA A 298 21.59 -25.39 -2.72
CA ALA A 298 20.32 -25.21 -2.03
C ALA A 298 20.51 -24.77 -0.57
N LYS A 299 21.42 -25.42 0.14
CA LYS A 299 21.75 -25.08 1.53
C LYS A 299 22.31 -23.67 1.65
N ALA A 300 23.31 -23.33 0.84
CA ALA A 300 23.95 -22.01 0.86
C ALA A 300 22.95 -20.88 0.49
N ALA A 301 22.11 -21.11 -0.51
CA ALA A 301 21.06 -20.15 -0.91
C ALA A 301 20.04 -19.88 0.20
N LEU A 302 19.63 -20.91 0.95
CA LEU A 302 18.70 -20.76 2.06
C LEU A 302 19.33 -20.16 3.32
N GLU A 303 20.62 -20.42 3.57
CA GLU A 303 21.35 -19.78 4.67
C GLU A 303 21.50 -18.28 4.44
N ALA A 304 21.73 -17.85 3.19
CA ALA A 304 21.79 -16.45 2.81
C ALA A 304 20.46 -15.71 3.08
N ASN A 305 19.30 -16.35 2.92
CA ASN A 305 18.01 -15.75 3.26
C ASN A 305 17.87 -15.42 4.74
N LYS A 306 18.40 -16.26 5.64
CA LYS A 306 18.34 -16.03 7.10
C LYS A 306 19.09 -14.76 7.52
N SER A 307 20.12 -14.38 6.75
CA SER A 307 20.90 -13.16 6.99
C SER A 307 20.28 -11.89 6.35
N ALA A 308 19.30 -12.06 5.46
CA ALA A 308 18.60 -10.96 4.81
C ALA A 308 17.37 -10.48 5.64
N THR A 309 16.86 -11.30 6.56
CA THR A 309 15.68 -11.02 7.40
C THR A 309 16.03 -10.44 8.78
N LYS A 310 17.29 -10.14 9.05
CA LYS A 310 17.76 -9.39 10.23
C LYS A 310 18.07 -7.94 9.85
#